data_f593617fee03d94780758e25942b176b
#
_entry.id   f593617fee03d94780758e25942b176b
#
_cell.length_a   1.000
_cell.length_b   1.000
_cell.length_c   1.000
_cell.angle_alpha   90.00
_cell.angle_beta   90.00
_cell.angle_gamma   90.00
#
_symmetry.space_group_name_H-M   'P 1'
#
loop_
_entity.id
_entity.type
_entity.pdbx_description
1 polymer ?
#
loop_
_entity_poly.entity_id
_entity_poly.type
_entity_poly.pdbx_seq_one_letter_code
_entity_poly.pdbx_strand_id
1 'polypeptide(L)'
;MPSSIFVDPQNGDVYVCDGEGRDSNRRVAVMDRTGKFLRQWLPEGMATVHCLSMANDGLVYVCNREGSRIQIYDKMGNFKKNIEVPWTPVTPPKDGKLTQNGGSAVALDFSHDPNQRLIFLINQNNAQVEIIDRQSGKILSSFGRPGSFPGQFNQAHGIAVDSKDNVYIAENRGRRVHKFRVVNP
;
A
#
# COMPACT_ATOMS: atom_id res chain seq x y z
N MET A 1 15.39 -6.05 2.97
CA MET A 1 14.98 -5.54 4.31
C MET A 1 13.46 -5.60 4.41
N PRO A 2 12.89 -5.94 5.56
CA PRO A 2 11.45 -5.87 5.78
C PRO A 2 10.94 -4.43 5.61
N SER A 3 9.80 -4.29 4.95
CA SER A 3 9.16 -3.00 4.67
C SER A 3 7.78 -2.87 5.35
N SER A 4 7.10 -3.98 5.55
CA SER A 4 5.77 -4.01 6.16
C SER A 4 5.53 -5.34 6.86
N ILE A 5 4.65 -5.30 7.86
CA ILE A 5 4.22 -6.47 8.62
C ILE A 5 2.71 -6.40 8.84
N PHE A 6 2.05 -7.55 8.79
CA PHE A 6 0.64 -7.71 9.13
C PHE A 6 0.45 -8.97 9.95
N VAL A 7 -0.43 -8.91 10.95
CA VAL A 7 -0.80 -10.06 11.77
C VAL A 7 -2.23 -10.45 11.42
N ASP A 8 -2.43 -11.69 10.99
CA ASP A 8 -3.76 -12.23 10.70
C ASP A 8 -4.56 -12.34 12.01
N PRO A 9 -5.67 -11.58 12.15
CA PRO A 9 -6.44 -11.60 13.39
C PRO A 9 -7.16 -12.92 13.64
N GLN A 10 -7.27 -13.80 12.65
CA GLN A 10 -7.97 -15.08 12.79
C GLN A 10 -7.10 -16.16 13.46
N ASN A 11 -5.80 -16.20 13.17
CA ASN A 11 -4.91 -17.27 13.64
C ASN A 11 -3.59 -16.78 14.26
N GLY A 12 -3.28 -15.48 14.12
CA GLY A 12 -2.05 -14.88 14.62
C GLY A 12 -0.84 -15.08 13.71
N ASP A 13 -1.02 -15.59 12.49
CA ASP A 13 0.07 -15.70 11.51
C ASP A 13 0.61 -14.31 11.16
N VAL A 14 1.93 -14.20 11.07
CA VAL A 14 2.64 -12.96 10.79
C VAL A 14 3.14 -12.97 9.36
N TYR A 15 2.66 -12.03 8.57
CA TYR A 15 3.05 -11.82 7.18
C TYR A 15 4.03 -10.66 7.09
N VAL A 16 5.16 -10.86 6.43
CA VAL A 16 6.23 -9.87 6.30
C VAL A 16 6.54 -9.63 4.85
N CYS A 17 6.42 -8.38 4.40
CA CYS A 17 7.04 -7.93 3.16
C CYS A 17 8.54 -7.78 3.37
N ASP A 18 9.33 -8.65 2.77
CA ASP A 18 10.80 -8.64 2.84
C ASP A 18 11.37 -8.25 1.47
N GLY A 19 11.13 -6.98 1.09
CA GLY A 19 11.33 -6.51 -0.26
C GLY A 19 11.92 -5.10 -0.42
N GLU A 20 12.27 -4.39 0.65
CA GLU A 20 12.83 -3.04 0.56
C GLU A 20 14.35 -3.08 0.37
N GLY A 21 14.85 -2.28 -0.57
CA GLY A 21 16.27 -2.12 -0.84
C GLY A 21 16.81 -3.03 -1.95
N ARG A 22 18.03 -2.69 -2.43
CA ARG A 22 18.64 -3.32 -3.60
C ARG A 22 18.87 -4.83 -3.42
N ASP A 23 19.31 -5.24 -2.23
CA ASP A 23 19.68 -6.63 -1.92
C ASP A 23 18.59 -7.34 -1.10
N SER A 24 17.32 -6.96 -1.32
CA SER A 24 16.17 -7.56 -0.63
C SER A 24 15.82 -8.94 -1.18
N ASN A 25 15.18 -9.75 -0.35
CA ASN A 25 14.72 -11.09 -0.76
C ASN A 25 13.51 -11.06 -1.71
N ARG A 26 12.84 -9.91 -1.85
CA ARG A 26 11.68 -9.69 -2.74
C ARG A 26 10.55 -10.70 -2.53
N ARG A 27 10.26 -11.02 -1.27
CA ARG A 27 9.31 -12.06 -0.91
C ARG A 27 8.27 -11.57 0.09
N VAL A 28 7.17 -12.31 0.19
CA VAL A 28 6.33 -12.33 1.38
C VAL A 28 6.71 -13.58 2.18
N ALA A 29 7.10 -13.40 3.42
CA ALA A 29 7.39 -14.48 4.36
C ALA A 29 6.28 -14.57 5.40
N VAL A 30 5.87 -15.78 5.76
CA VAL A 30 4.82 -16.04 6.73
C VAL A 30 5.38 -16.90 7.87
N MET A 31 5.13 -16.44 9.08
CA MET A 31 5.48 -17.13 10.34
C MET A 31 4.21 -17.35 11.14
N ASP A 32 4.20 -18.36 12.01
CA ASP A 32 3.14 -18.48 12.98
C ASP A 32 3.30 -17.46 14.12
N ARG A 33 2.34 -17.41 15.04
CA ARG A 33 2.34 -16.50 16.20
C ARG A 33 3.53 -16.71 17.16
N THR A 34 4.28 -17.81 17.03
CA THR A 34 5.47 -18.10 17.83
C THR A 34 6.76 -17.67 17.13
N GLY A 35 6.66 -17.19 15.88
CA GLY A 35 7.80 -16.82 15.04
C GLY A 35 8.38 -17.97 14.22
N LYS A 36 7.78 -19.17 14.25
CA LYS A 36 8.21 -20.29 13.43
C LYS A 36 7.84 -20.04 11.97
N PHE A 37 8.82 -20.16 11.07
CA PHE A 37 8.60 -20.03 9.63
C PHE A 37 7.61 -21.09 9.12
N LEU A 38 6.61 -20.64 8.35
CA LEU A 38 5.60 -21.51 7.75
C LEU A 38 5.81 -21.66 6.23
N ARG A 39 5.89 -20.53 5.53
CA ARG A 39 5.96 -20.49 4.06
C ARG A 39 6.43 -19.14 3.56
N GLN A 40 6.74 -19.08 2.27
CA GLN A 40 7.00 -17.83 1.57
C GLN A 40 6.56 -17.95 0.12
N TRP A 41 6.39 -16.81 -0.53
CA TRP A 41 6.29 -16.74 -2.00
C TRP A 41 7.01 -15.51 -2.53
N LEU A 42 7.44 -15.60 -3.79
CA LEU A 42 8.06 -14.49 -4.50
C LEU A 42 7.02 -13.94 -5.48
N PRO A 43 6.49 -12.74 -5.23
CA PRO A 43 5.54 -12.13 -6.16
C PRO A 43 6.18 -11.89 -7.52
N GLU A 44 5.58 -12.41 -8.59
CA GLU A 44 6.12 -12.32 -9.92
C GLU A 44 6.20 -10.87 -10.42
N GLY A 45 7.31 -10.52 -11.08
CA GLY A 45 7.54 -9.19 -11.64
C GLY A 45 7.59 -8.07 -10.60
N MET A 46 7.89 -8.39 -9.33
CA MET A 46 8.00 -7.42 -8.26
C MET A 46 9.46 -7.02 -8.02
N ALA A 47 9.76 -5.72 -8.19
CA ALA A 47 11.05 -5.17 -7.83
C ALA A 47 11.14 -4.86 -6.34
N THR A 48 10.10 -4.24 -5.77
CA THR A 48 9.98 -3.97 -4.33
C THR A 48 8.63 -4.47 -3.80
N VAL A 49 8.69 -5.43 -2.90
CA VAL A 49 7.54 -5.88 -2.09
C VAL A 49 7.41 -4.90 -0.94
N HIS A 50 6.57 -3.84 -1.10
CA HIS A 50 6.64 -2.67 -0.23
C HIS A 50 5.65 -2.68 0.91
N CYS A 51 4.38 -2.95 0.65
CA CYS A 51 3.37 -3.05 1.69
C CYS A 51 2.53 -4.32 1.55
N LEU A 52 1.90 -4.73 2.63
CA LEU A 52 0.82 -5.69 2.58
C LEU A 52 -0.27 -5.36 3.60
N SER A 53 -1.49 -5.73 3.26
CA SER A 53 -2.62 -5.80 4.18
C SER A 53 -3.52 -6.97 3.78
N MET A 54 -4.37 -7.41 4.70
CA MET A 54 -5.30 -8.53 4.46
C MET A 54 -6.72 -8.06 4.64
N ALA A 55 -7.58 -8.38 3.67
CA ALA A 55 -9.00 -8.09 3.76
C ALA A 55 -9.74 -9.16 4.59
N ASN A 56 -10.98 -8.84 5.01
CA ASN A 56 -11.81 -9.73 5.84
C ASN A 56 -12.12 -11.09 5.18
N ASP A 57 -12.06 -11.15 3.84
CA ASP A 57 -12.21 -12.38 3.07
C ASP A 57 -10.93 -13.24 3.01
N GLY A 58 -9.87 -12.81 3.67
CA GLY A 58 -8.58 -13.50 3.74
C GLY A 58 -7.68 -13.30 2.52
N LEU A 59 -8.05 -12.42 1.59
CA LEU A 59 -7.18 -12.07 0.48
C LEU A 59 -6.06 -11.11 0.94
N VAL A 60 -4.84 -11.38 0.49
CA VAL A 60 -3.63 -10.65 0.81
C VAL A 60 -3.30 -9.69 -0.32
N TYR A 61 -3.27 -8.40 -0.03
CA TYR A 61 -3.00 -7.32 -0.97
C TYR A 61 -1.55 -6.86 -0.78
N VAL A 62 -0.73 -6.99 -1.80
CA VAL A 62 0.71 -6.70 -1.75
C VAL A 62 1.05 -5.57 -2.71
N CYS A 63 1.66 -4.50 -2.19
CA CYS A 63 2.07 -3.36 -3.00
C CYS A 63 3.36 -3.67 -3.78
N ASN A 64 3.26 -3.62 -5.10
CA ASN A 64 4.39 -3.59 -6.01
C ASN A 64 4.70 -2.12 -6.37
N ARG A 65 5.58 -1.48 -5.61
CA ARG A 65 5.84 -0.04 -5.73
C ARG A 65 6.28 0.36 -7.14
N GLU A 66 7.37 -0.22 -7.64
CA GLU A 66 7.92 0.09 -8.97
C GLU A 66 7.04 -0.45 -10.10
N GLY A 67 6.32 -1.53 -9.86
CA GLY A 67 5.36 -2.09 -10.80
C GLY A 67 4.03 -1.35 -10.86
N SER A 68 3.85 -0.32 -10.03
CA SER A 68 2.65 0.55 -10.02
C SER A 68 1.34 -0.23 -9.96
N ARG A 69 1.25 -1.20 -9.07
CA ARG A 69 0.06 -2.05 -8.90
C ARG A 69 -0.01 -2.67 -7.52
N ILE A 70 -1.19 -3.12 -7.17
CA ILE A 70 -1.43 -4.03 -6.06
C ILE A 70 -1.56 -5.44 -6.64
N GLN A 71 -0.85 -6.41 -6.10
CA GLN A 71 -1.00 -7.83 -6.44
C GLN A 71 -1.78 -8.54 -5.33
N ILE A 72 -2.80 -9.30 -5.69
CA ILE A 72 -3.70 -9.95 -4.76
C ILE A 72 -3.45 -11.45 -4.78
N TYR A 73 -3.33 -12.04 -3.59
CA TYR A 73 -3.05 -13.45 -3.34
C TYR A 73 -4.05 -14.04 -2.35
N ASP A 74 -4.17 -15.36 -2.30
CA ASP A 74 -4.72 -16.02 -1.13
C ASP A 74 -3.66 -16.17 -0.02
N LYS A 75 -4.07 -16.68 1.14
CA LYS A 75 -3.16 -16.90 2.30
C LYS A 75 -2.01 -17.88 2.01
N MET A 76 -2.12 -18.70 0.97
CA MET A 76 -1.10 -19.66 0.54
C MET A 76 -0.11 -19.08 -0.46
N GLY A 77 -0.35 -17.85 -0.95
CA GLY A 77 0.49 -17.19 -1.94
C GLY A 77 0.09 -17.46 -3.39
N ASN A 78 -1.09 -18.04 -3.63
CA ASN A 78 -1.60 -18.23 -4.99
C ASN A 78 -2.13 -16.89 -5.52
N PHE A 79 -1.59 -16.46 -6.66
CA PHE A 79 -1.99 -15.23 -7.32
C PHE A 79 -3.45 -15.25 -7.77
N LYS A 80 -4.15 -14.12 -7.62
CA LYS A 80 -5.54 -13.94 -8.03
C LYS A 80 -5.70 -12.89 -9.12
N LYS A 81 -5.27 -11.66 -8.87
CA LYS A 81 -5.39 -10.55 -9.83
C LYS A 81 -4.45 -9.40 -9.49
N ASN A 82 -4.29 -8.47 -10.44
CA ASN A 82 -3.71 -7.14 -10.21
C ASN A 82 -4.80 -6.07 -10.12
N ILE A 83 -4.48 -5.00 -9.40
CA ILE A 83 -5.12 -3.69 -9.51
C ILE A 83 -4.04 -2.72 -9.96
N GLU A 84 -4.18 -2.16 -11.15
CA GLU A 84 -3.22 -1.20 -11.68
C GLU A 84 -3.40 0.17 -11.01
N VAL A 85 -2.28 0.80 -10.68
CA VAL A 85 -2.20 2.12 -10.03
C VAL A 85 -1.27 3.00 -10.86
N PRO A 86 -1.74 3.51 -11.99
CA PRO A 86 -0.91 4.33 -12.86
C PRO A 86 -0.47 5.61 -12.16
N TRP A 87 0.72 6.09 -12.50
CA TRP A 87 1.20 7.37 -12.02
C TRP A 87 1.89 8.15 -13.14
N THR A 88 1.81 9.46 -13.02
CA THR A 88 2.51 10.38 -13.90
C THR A 88 3.34 11.29 -13.02
N PRO A 89 4.64 11.49 -13.28
CA PRO A 89 5.46 12.42 -12.52
C PRO A 89 4.81 13.81 -12.55
N VAL A 90 4.55 14.37 -11.36
CA VAL A 90 3.89 15.68 -11.23
C VAL A 90 4.84 16.82 -11.57
N THR A 91 6.14 16.57 -11.46
CA THR A 91 7.20 17.51 -11.81
C THR A 91 8.25 16.78 -12.64
N PRO A 92 8.50 17.17 -13.90
CA PRO A 92 9.63 16.63 -14.64
C PRO A 92 10.92 16.88 -13.85
N PRO A 93 11.81 15.90 -13.74
CA PRO A 93 13.11 16.13 -13.11
C PRO A 93 13.88 17.20 -13.87
N LYS A 94 14.48 18.15 -13.14
CA LYS A 94 15.21 19.29 -13.72
C LYS A 94 16.38 18.87 -14.63
N ASP A 95 16.88 17.66 -14.44
CA ASP A 95 18.01 17.08 -15.18
C ASP A 95 17.62 15.93 -16.11
N GLY A 96 16.32 15.74 -16.34
CA GLY A 96 15.80 14.61 -17.14
C GLY A 96 15.94 13.25 -16.45
N LYS A 97 16.47 13.19 -15.22
CA LYS A 97 16.56 11.96 -14.42
C LYS A 97 15.39 11.89 -13.46
N LEU A 98 14.75 10.74 -13.40
CA LEU A 98 13.77 10.47 -12.35
C LEU A 98 14.52 10.44 -11.01
N THR A 99 14.40 11.51 -10.22
CA THR A 99 14.98 11.61 -8.88
C THR A 99 14.20 10.85 -7.83
N GLN A 100 13.06 10.28 -8.21
CA GLN A 100 12.23 9.42 -7.39
C GLN A 100 12.35 7.99 -7.87
N ASN A 101 12.39 7.05 -6.95
CA ASN A 101 12.24 5.63 -7.27
C ASN A 101 10.90 5.47 -7.96
N GLY A 102 10.88 5.23 -9.27
CA GLY A 102 9.64 5.12 -10.03
C GLY A 102 8.65 4.17 -9.35
N GLY A 103 7.36 4.52 -9.35
CA GLY A 103 6.31 3.69 -8.79
C GLY A 103 5.29 4.45 -7.95
N SER A 104 4.17 3.81 -7.67
CA SER A 104 3.03 4.46 -7.04
C SER A 104 2.56 3.77 -5.76
N ALA A 105 2.40 2.45 -5.77
CA ALA A 105 1.75 1.72 -4.69
C ALA A 105 2.69 1.55 -3.49
N VAL A 106 2.48 2.35 -2.42
CA VAL A 106 3.39 2.39 -1.27
C VAL A 106 2.76 1.83 -0.01
N ALA A 107 1.53 2.22 0.31
CA ALA A 107 0.83 1.74 1.49
C ALA A 107 -0.67 1.74 1.22
N LEU A 108 -1.38 0.77 1.77
CA LEU A 108 -2.83 0.67 1.63
C LEU A 108 -3.50 0.26 2.94
N ASP A 109 -4.75 0.65 3.07
CA ASP A 109 -5.67 0.16 4.09
C ASP A 109 -7.10 0.13 3.53
N PHE A 110 -8.02 -0.51 4.24
CA PHE A 110 -9.39 -0.73 3.79
C PHE A 110 -10.38 0.13 4.56
N SER A 111 -11.53 0.39 3.92
CA SER A 111 -12.70 0.91 4.64
C SER A 111 -13.22 -0.11 5.66
N HIS A 112 -13.85 0.38 6.71
CA HIS A 112 -14.40 -0.44 7.80
C HIS A 112 -15.87 -0.84 7.60
N ASP A 113 -16.45 -0.56 6.42
CA ASP A 113 -17.75 -1.14 6.09
C ASP A 113 -17.67 -2.69 6.05
N PRO A 114 -18.79 -3.41 6.27
CA PRO A 114 -18.78 -4.87 6.39
C PRO A 114 -18.14 -5.62 5.20
N ASN A 115 -18.20 -5.01 4.02
CA ASN A 115 -17.64 -5.59 2.79
C ASN A 115 -16.23 -5.07 2.48
N GLN A 116 -15.70 -4.14 3.27
CA GLN A 116 -14.45 -3.42 2.97
C GLN A 116 -14.41 -2.97 1.52
N ARG A 117 -15.43 -2.23 1.12
CA ARG A 117 -15.67 -1.87 -0.28
C ARG A 117 -14.56 -1.01 -0.87
N LEU A 118 -13.90 -0.20 -0.07
CA LEU A 118 -12.89 0.73 -0.54
C LEU A 118 -11.49 0.32 -0.09
N ILE A 119 -10.53 0.57 -0.97
CA ILE A 119 -9.09 0.59 -0.65
C ILE A 119 -8.67 2.04 -0.69
N PHE A 120 -7.98 2.50 0.36
CA PHE A 120 -7.25 3.76 0.36
C PHE A 120 -5.77 3.45 0.13
N LEU A 121 -5.23 3.92 -0.99
CA LEU A 121 -3.86 3.63 -1.41
C LEU A 121 -3.05 4.91 -1.53
N ILE A 122 -1.86 4.94 -0.93
CA ILE A 122 -0.90 6.01 -1.19
C ILE A 122 -0.25 5.79 -2.56
N ASN A 123 -0.57 6.68 -3.50
CA ASN A 123 0.17 6.89 -4.75
C ASN A 123 1.26 7.93 -4.49
N GLN A 124 2.44 7.46 -4.06
CA GLN A 124 3.49 8.33 -3.53
C GLN A 124 4.02 9.32 -4.57
N ASN A 125 4.22 8.88 -5.81
CA ASN A 125 4.80 9.74 -6.83
C ASN A 125 3.82 10.78 -7.39
N ASN A 126 2.51 10.54 -7.27
CA ASN A 126 1.50 11.57 -7.53
C ASN A 126 1.23 12.45 -6.30
N ALA A 127 1.80 12.09 -5.14
CA ALA A 127 1.49 12.71 -3.85
C ALA A 127 -0.02 12.74 -3.58
N GLN A 128 -0.69 11.61 -3.82
CA GLN A 128 -2.14 11.43 -3.70
C GLN A 128 -2.47 10.19 -2.90
N VAL A 129 -3.69 10.17 -2.39
CA VAL A 129 -4.37 8.96 -1.93
C VAL A 129 -5.44 8.62 -2.95
N GLU A 130 -5.35 7.42 -3.52
CA GLU A 130 -6.35 6.86 -4.42
C GLU A 130 -7.45 6.16 -3.61
N ILE A 131 -8.69 6.38 -3.96
CA ILE A 131 -9.86 5.66 -3.43
C ILE A 131 -10.28 4.66 -4.50
N ILE A 132 -10.09 3.38 -4.22
CA ILE A 132 -10.27 2.31 -5.20
C ILE A 132 -11.44 1.43 -4.77
N ASP A 133 -12.33 1.11 -5.69
CA ASP A 133 -13.34 0.07 -5.46
C ASP A 133 -12.64 -1.30 -5.42
N ARG A 134 -12.71 -1.97 -4.28
CA ARG A 134 -11.97 -3.20 -4.01
C ARG A 134 -12.34 -4.34 -4.95
N GLN A 135 -13.61 -4.47 -5.30
CA GLN A 135 -14.11 -5.55 -6.14
C GLN A 135 -13.66 -5.41 -7.59
N SER A 136 -13.90 -4.25 -8.18
CA SER A 136 -13.57 -3.99 -9.59
C SER A 136 -12.11 -3.59 -9.80
N GLY A 137 -11.43 -3.06 -8.78
CA GLY A 137 -10.11 -2.45 -8.89
C GLY A 137 -10.11 -1.06 -9.54
N LYS A 138 -11.30 -0.47 -9.76
CA LYS A 138 -11.43 0.83 -10.39
C LYS A 138 -11.10 1.95 -9.41
N ILE A 139 -10.24 2.89 -9.82
CA ILE A 139 -10.02 4.14 -9.08
C ILE A 139 -11.29 4.99 -9.22
N LEU A 140 -11.94 5.27 -8.10
CA LEU A 140 -13.17 6.06 -8.03
C LEU A 140 -12.88 7.55 -7.89
N SER A 141 -11.85 7.89 -7.10
CA SER A 141 -11.47 9.26 -6.80
C SER A 141 -10.06 9.29 -6.24
N SER A 142 -9.51 10.48 -6.10
CA SER A 142 -8.25 10.71 -5.40
C SER A 142 -8.25 12.06 -4.68
N PHE A 143 -7.41 12.21 -3.68
CA PHE A 143 -7.18 13.48 -3.00
C PHE A 143 -5.70 13.66 -2.66
N GLY A 144 -5.31 14.90 -2.43
CA GLY A 144 -3.91 15.27 -2.19
C GLY A 144 -3.21 15.79 -3.44
N ARG A 145 -2.08 16.42 -3.23
CA ARG A 145 -1.16 16.96 -4.26
C ARG A 145 0.20 17.23 -3.62
N PRO A 146 1.27 17.42 -4.41
CA PRO A 146 2.58 17.77 -3.86
C PRO A 146 2.58 19.09 -3.10
N GLY A 147 3.25 19.13 -1.96
CA GLY A 147 3.46 20.35 -1.18
C GLY A 147 3.50 20.14 0.32
N SER A 148 3.46 21.26 1.07
CA SER A 148 3.62 21.27 2.52
C SER A 148 2.45 21.88 3.29
N PHE A 149 1.41 22.37 2.60
CA PHE A 149 0.20 22.88 3.24
C PHE A 149 -0.77 21.73 3.63
N PRO A 150 -1.78 21.99 4.45
CA PRO A 150 -2.85 21.02 4.71
C PRO A 150 -3.46 20.48 3.41
N GLY A 151 -3.63 19.16 3.33
CA GLY A 151 -4.13 18.48 2.12
C GLY A 151 -3.09 18.33 1.01
N GLN A 152 -1.84 18.73 1.24
CA GLN A 152 -0.71 18.46 0.35
C GLN A 152 0.23 17.47 1.01
N PHE A 153 0.95 16.67 0.21
CA PHE A 153 1.83 15.63 0.70
C PHE A 153 3.28 15.84 0.25
N ASN A 154 4.19 15.69 1.22
CA ASN A 154 5.62 15.63 0.99
C ASN A 154 6.11 14.22 1.36
N GLN A 155 6.05 13.33 0.41
CA GLN A 155 6.39 11.92 0.54
C GLN A 155 5.50 11.19 1.59
N ALA A 156 4.19 11.09 1.31
CA ALA A 156 3.28 10.23 2.06
C ALA A 156 3.79 8.78 2.00
N HIS A 157 3.80 8.07 3.14
CA HIS A 157 4.45 6.76 3.23
C HIS A 157 3.68 5.74 4.08
N GLY A 158 2.90 6.18 5.03
CA GLY A 158 2.07 5.32 5.88
C GLY A 158 0.61 5.75 5.85
N ILE A 159 -0.30 4.78 5.88
CA ILE A 159 -1.74 4.99 5.91
C ILE A 159 -2.39 4.09 6.96
N ALA A 160 -3.41 4.61 7.62
CA ALA A 160 -4.30 3.84 8.47
C ALA A 160 -5.72 4.40 8.37
N VAL A 161 -6.71 3.54 8.50
CA VAL A 161 -8.13 3.89 8.51
C VAL A 161 -8.73 3.47 9.85
N ASP A 162 -9.43 4.37 10.54
CA ASP A 162 -10.08 4.04 11.80
C ASP A 162 -11.53 3.50 11.59
N SER A 163 -12.15 3.01 12.66
CA SER A 163 -13.50 2.43 12.62
C SER A 163 -14.62 3.39 12.21
N LYS A 164 -14.30 4.67 11.98
CA LYS A 164 -15.22 5.70 11.46
C LYS A 164 -14.84 6.13 10.04
N ASP A 165 -13.99 5.35 9.38
CA ASP A 165 -13.41 5.64 8.07
C ASP A 165 -12.61 6.96 7.99
N ASN A 166 -12.12 7.47 9.13
CA ASN A 166 -11.14 8.55 9.06
C ASN A 166 -9.81 7.98 8.56
N VAL A 167 -9.20 8.68 7.60
CA VAL A 167 -7.93 8.28 6.97
C VAL A 167 -6.79 9.08 7.58
N TYR A 168 -5.77 8.38 8.04
CA TYR A 168 -4.56 8.95 8.61
C TYR A 168 -3.39 8.72 7.66
N ILE A 169 -2.68 9.78 7.29
CA ILE A 169 -1.54 9.72 6.36
C ILE A 169 -0.30 10.22 7.07
N ALA A 170 0.69 9.35 7.19
CA ALA A 170 2.01 9.71 7.72
C ALA A 170 2.97 10.04 6.59
N GLU A 171 3.66 11.17 6.71
CA GLU A 171 4.66 11.65 5.76
C GLU A 171 6.08 11.42 6.25
N ASN A 172 6.92 10.87 5.37
CA ASN A 172 8.33 10.70 5.66
C ASN A 172 9.08 12.05 5.66
N ARG A 173 9.05 12.78 4.55
CA ARG A 173 9.73 14.09 4.44
C ARG A 173 8.95 15.23 5.08
N GLY A 174 7.63 15.16 5.05
CA GLY A 174 6.77 16.16 5.70
C GLY A 174 6.83 16.11 7.22
N ARG A 175 7.27 14.98 7.82
CA ARG A 175 7.43 14.77 9.28
C ARG A 175 6.17 15.10 10.07
N ARG A 176 5.02 14.71 9.56
CA ARG A 176 3.71 14.98 10.15
C ARG A 176 2.71 13.88 9.82
N VAL A 177 1.58 13.89 10.50
CA VAL A 177 0.42 13.05 10.21
C VAL A 177 -0.76 13.96 9.88
N HIS A 178 -1.44 13.63 8.79
CA HIS A 178 -2.73 14.23 8.45
C HIS A 178 -3.86 13.31 8.87
N LYS A 179 -4.96 13.90 9.35
CA LYS A 179 -6.24 13.21 9.53
C LYS A 179 -7.26 13.78 8.57
N PHE A 180 -7.84 12.94 7.74
CA PHE A 180 -8.97 13.24 6.88
C PHE A 180 -10.22 12.57 7.43
N ARG A 181 -11.31 13.31 7.48
CA ARG A 181 -12.62 12.77 7.89
C ARG A 181 -13.52 12.64 6.68
N VAL A 182 -14.28 11.56 6.63
CA VAL A 182 -15.42 11.48 5.72
C VAL A 182 -16.46 12.51 6.19
N VAL A 183 -16.83 13.39 5.30
CA VAL A 183 -17.96 14.32 5.51
C VAL A 183 -19.07 13.87 4.58
N ASN A 184 -20.26 13.61 5.15
CA ASN A 184 -21.44 13.41 4.33
C ASN A 184 -21.78 14.74 3.67
N PRO A 185 -22.07 14.78 2.36
CA PRO A 185 -22.47 15.99 1.66
C PRO A 185 -23.80 16.55 2.17
#